data_b0256ab7163adad11b51cdd585186695
#
_entry.id   b0256ab7163adad11b51cdd585186695
#
_cell.length_a   1.000
_cell.length_b   1.000
_cell.length_c   1.000
_cell.angle_alpha   90.00
_cell.angle_beta   90.00
_cell.angle_gamma   90.00
#
_symmetry.space_group_name_H-M   'P 1'
#
loop_
_entity.id
_entity.type
_entity.pdbx_description
1 polymer ?
#
loop_
_entity_poly.entity_id
_entity_poly.type
_entity_poly.pdbx_seq_one_letter_code
_entity_poly.pdbx_strand_id
1 'polypeptide(L)'
;MGMTISKNTLRNWLTKDKTYLDELVCVLKSIALEKDSIVNCDETWCKVRKYDHYKKCYIGVLVNKARKTAIFFYENGSCGRDVLTDFLGDAELKSIMSDGYNAYVFIGNELKSARFKDTIHQVCMSHAN
;
A
#
# COMPACT_ATOMS: atom_id res chain seq x y z
N MET A 1 -5.62 -10.36 39.75
CA MET A 1 -5.20 -8.95 39.79
C MET A 1 -4.93 -8.48 38.36
N GLY A 2 -5.63 -7.43 37.92
CA GLY A 2 -5.36 -6.81 36.64
C GLY A 2 -4.28 -5.74 36.80
N MET A 3 -3.35 -5.67 35.82
CA MET A 3 -2.34 -4.60 35.78
C MET A 3 -2.98 -3.34 35.19
N THR A 4 -2.94 -2.24 35.93
CA THR A 4 -3.49 -0.95 35.48
C THR A 4 -2.37 -0.20 34.75
N ILE A 5 -2.51 -0.03 33.43
CA ILE A 5 -1.56 0.72 32.60
C ILE A 5 -2.21 2.03 32.17
N SER A 6 -1.48 3.13 32.29
CA SER A 6 -1.98 4.43 31.86
C SER A 6 -2.08 4.53 30.34
N LYS A 7 -3.03 5.32 29.82
CA LYS A 7 -3.17 5.59 28.38
C LYS A 7 -1.88 6.18 27.77
N ASN A 8 -1.17 7.01 28.52
CA ASN A 8 0.09 7.61 28.08
C ASN A 8 1.20 6.57 27.98
N THR A 9 1.27 5.63 28.91
CA THR A 9 2.24 4.53 28.86
C THR A 9 2.01 3.67 27.62
N LEU A 10 0.75 3.29 27.34
CA LEU A 10 0.39 2.54 26.13
C LEU A 10 0.76 3.31 24.85
N ARG A 11 0.46 4.61 24.79
CA ARG A 11 0.83 5.45 23.63
C ARG A 11 2.34 5.48 23.43
N ASN A 12 3.12 5.66 24.49
CA ASN A 12 4.58 5.71 24.44
C ASN A 12 5.17 4.38 23.97
N TRP A 13 4.62 3.25 24.39
CA TRP A 13 5.04 1.93 23.90
C TRP A 13 4.75 1.79 22.41
N LEU A 14 3.54 2.06 21.96
CA LEU A 14 3.17 2.00 20.55
C LEU A 14 4.06 2.92 19.67
N THR A 15 4.42 4.10 20.20
CA THR A 15 5.32 5.01 19.45
C THR A 15 6.74 4.46 19.33
N LYS A 16 7.25 3.81 20.37
CA LYS A 16 8.57 3.15 20.33
C LYS A 16 8.56 1.92 19.43
N ASP A 17 7.54 1.08 19.58
CA ASP A 17 7.39 -0.13 18.76
C ASP A 17 7.28 0.19 17.28
N LYS A 18 6.59 1.31 16.93
CA LYS A 18 6.51 1.79 15.55
C LYS A 18 7.89 1.97 14.92
N THR A 19 8.85 2.55 15.62
CA THR A 19 10.20 2.80 15.10
C THR A 19 10.89 1.50 14.68
N TYR A 20 10.79 0.46 15.50
CA TYR A 20 11.35 -0.87 15.17
C TYR A 20 10.59 -1.54 14.02
N LEU A 21 9.26 -1.40 14.00
CA LEU A 21 8.42 -1.96 12.95
C LEU A 21 8.63 -1.27 11.60
N ASP A 22 8.94 0.02 11.56
CA ASP A 22 9.22 0.74 10.32
C ASP A 22 10.43 0.15 9.56
N GLU A 23 11.48 -0.25 10.26
CA GLU A 23 12.64 -0.93 9.65
C GLU A 23 12.23 -2.28 9.05
N LEU A 24 11.44 -3.07 9.80
CA LEU A 24 10.93 -4.35 9.31
C LEU A 24 10.05 -4.18 8.08
N VAL A 25 9.18 -3.17 8.08
CA VAL A 25 8.32 -2.86 6.92
C VAL A 25 9.17 -2.49 5.70
N CYS A 26 10.25 -1.72 5.87
CA CYS A 26 11.18 -1.40 4.77
C CYS A 26 11.79 -2.68 4.16
N VAL A 27 12.25 -3.62 4.99
CA VAL A 27 12.79 -4.91 4.51
C VAL A 27 11.73 -5.73 3.79
N LEU A 28 10.53 -5.86 4.36
CA LEU A 28 9.43 -6.59 3.73
C LEU A 28 9.01 -5.94 2.41
N LYS A 29 9.01 -4.61 2.34
CA LYS A 29 8.72 -3.86 1.12
C LYS A 29 9.77 -4.15 0.03
N SER A 30 11.06 -4.17 0.36
CA SER A 30 12.11 -4.50 -0.60
C SER A 30 11.99 -5.93 -1.14
N ILE A 31 11.57 -6.89 -0.30
CA ILE A 31 11.29 -8.27 -0.71
C ILE A 31 10.06 -8.34 -1.62
N ALA A 32 8.98 -7.64 -1.26
CA ALA A 32 7.75 -7.65 -2.04
C ALA A 32 7.91 -6.99 -3.41
N LEU A 33 8.74 -5.96 -3.50
CA LEU A 33 9.02 -5.15 -4.71
C LEU A 33 10.32 -5.53 -5.41
N GLU A 34 10.85 -6.73 -5.15
CA GLU A 34 12.05 -7.23 -5.82
C GLU A 34 11.89 -7.16 -7.35
N LYS A 35 12.99 -6.93 -8.05
CA LYS A 35 13.02 -6.86 -9.52
C LYS A 35 12.31 -8.05 -10.17
N ASP A 36 11.57 -7.78 -11.24
CA ASP A 36 10.78 -8.74 -12.01
C ASP A 36 9.64 -9.43 -11.21
N SER A 37 9.28 -8.89 -10.04
CA SER A 37 8.16 -9.41 -9.25
C SER A 37 6.82 -9.21 -9.95
N ILE A 38 5.91 -10.14 -9.66
CA ILE A 38 4.49 -10.04 -10.01
C ILE A 38 3.71 -9.78 -8.71
N VAL A 39 2.99 -8.67 -8.67
CA VAL A 39 2.26 -8.25 -7.47
C VAL A 39 0.79 -8.00 -7.76
N ASN A 40 -0.03 -8.17 -6.73
CA ASN A 40 -1.43 -7.78 -6.74
C ASN A 40 -1.59 -6.55 -5.87
N CYS A 41 -2.32 -5.55 -6.35
CA CYS A 41 -2.69 -4.37 -5.59
C CYS A 41 -4.21 -4.24 -5.54
N ASP A 42 -4.69 -3.85 -4.38
CA ASP A 42 -6.10 -3.56 -4.16
C ASP A 42 -6.24 -2.48 -3.09
N GLU A 43 -7.34 -1.75 -3.07
CA GLU A 43 -7.62 -0.76 -2.05
C GLU A 43 -9.05 -0.85 -1.54
N THR A 44 -9.19 -0.57 -0.27
CA THR A 44 -10.49 -0.43 0.37
C THR A 44 -10.60 0.89 1.11
N TRP A 45 -11.79 1.42 1.22
CA TRP A 45 -12.01 2.64 1.98
C TRP A 45 -12.48 2.32 3.41
N CYS A 46 -12.11 3.21 4.33
CA CYS A 46 -12.59 3.17 5.70
C CYS A 46 -12.99 4.58 6.17
N LYS A 47 -13.90 4.63 7.13
CA LYS A 47 -14.28 5.90 7.79
C LYS A 47 -13.36 6.14 8.98
N VAL A 48 -12.59 7.20 8.95
CA VAL A 48 -11.76 7.64 10.06
C VAL A 48 -12.41 8.82 10.74
N ARG A 49 -12.62 8.73 12.07
CA ARG A 49 -13.18 9.81 12.86
C ARG A 49 -12.14 10.92 13.03
N LYS A 50 -12.47 12.12 12.59
CA LYS A 50 -11.72 13.35 12.80
C LYS A 50 -12.58 14.30 13.64
N TYR A 51 -12.22 14.53 14.87
CA TYR A 51 -12.92 15.43 15.82
C TYR A 51 -14.46 15.30 15.75
N ASP A 52 -15.11 16.14 14.95
CA ASP A 52 -16.55 16.30 14.79
C ASP A 52 -17.16 15.63 13.57
N HIS A 53 -16.32 15.12 12.63
CA HIS A 53 -16.78 14.50 11.39
C HIS A 53 -16.01 13.22 11.04
N TYR A 54 -16.55 12.47 10.08
CA TYR A 54 -15.88 11.31 9.51
C TYR A 54 -15.25 11.67 8.18
N LYS A 55 -13.99 11.28 8.00
CA LYS A 55 -13.29 11.37 6.73
C LYS A 55 -13.20 9.99 6.10
N LYS A 56 -13.50 9.91 4.80
CA LYS A 56 -13.23 8.71 4.00
C LYS A 56 -11.72 8.64 3.74
N CYS A 57 -11.10 7.56 4.17
CA CYS A 57 -9.69 7.28 3.97
C CYS A 57 -9.53 5.92 3.29
N TYR A 58 -8.37 5.67 2.69
CA TYR A 58 -8.11 4.45 1.95
C TYR A 58 -6.95 3.70 2.55
N ILE A 59 -7.06 2.37 2.52
CA ILE A 59 -5.99 1.44 2.87
C ILE A 59 -5.71 0.64 1.61
N GLY A 60 -4.48 0.72 1.11
CA GLY A 60 -4.02 -0.13 0.04
C GLY A 60 -3.36 -1.38 0.58
N VAL A 61 -3.38 -2.44 -0.19
CA VAL A 61 -2.63 -3.66 0.05
C VAL A 61 -1.88 -4.07 -1.20
N LEU A 62 -0.61 -4.41 -1.04
CA LEU A 62 0.20 -5.03 -2.08
C LEU A 62 0.57 -6.44 -1.64
N VAL A 63 0.34 -7.41 -2.52
CA VAL A 63 0.61 -8.82 -2.25
C VAL A 63 1.57 -9.37 -3.30
N ASN A 64 2.71 -9.89 -2.85
CA ASN A 64 3.60 -10.72 -3.64
C ASN A 64 3.41 -12.18 -3.24
N LYS A 65 2.70 -12.95 -4.06
CA LYS A 65 2.38 -14.36 -3.76
C LYS A 65 3.61 -15.25 -3.78
N ALA A 66 4.57 -14.99 -4.67
CA ALA A 66 5.80 -15.78 -4.77
C ALA A 66 6.66 -15.64 -3.52
N ARG A 67 6.71 -14.43 -2.95
CA ARG A 67 7.43 -14.12 -1.71
C ARG A 67 6.58 -14.30 -0.45
N LYS A 68 5.31 -14.69 -0.58
CA LYS A 68 4.35 -14.86 0.54
C LYS A 68 4.28 -13.61 1.44
N THR A 69 4.37 -12.43 0.83
CA THR A 69 4.44 -11.15 1.54
C THR A 69 3.24 -10.30 1.17
N ALA A 70 2.59 -9.72 2.17
CA ALA A 70 1.54 -8.73 2.02
C ALA A 70 1.91 -7.49 2.82
N ILE A 71 1.77 -6.31 2.21
CA ILE A 71 2.07 -5.03 2.84
C ILE A 71 0.86 -4.14 2.71
N PHE A 72 0.40 -3.63 3.85
CA PHE A 72 -0.64 -2.61 3.90
C PHE A 72 0.00 -1.24 3.91
N PHE A 73 -0.55 -0.32 3.13
CA PHE A 73 -0.14 1.07 3.14
C PHE A 73 -1.35 1.98 3.30
N TYR A 74 -1.15 3.06 4.01
CA TYR A 74 -2.20 4.01 4.35
C TYR A 74 -1.71 5.41 4.12
N GLU A 75 -2.51 6.18 3.40
CA GLU A 75 -2.29 7.61 3.30
C GLU A 75 -3.53 8.41 3.67
N ASN A 76 -3.29 9.55 4.28
CA ASN A 76 -4.25 10.38 5.01
C ASN A 76 -5.30 11.04 4.10
N GLY A 77 -6.03 10.22 3.34
CA GLY A 77 -7.24 10.64 2.64
C GLY A 77 -7.18 10.69 1.13
N SER A 78 -6.14 10.17 0.51
CA SER A 78 -6.05 10.02 -0.94
C SER A 78 -5.88 8.55 -1.31
N CYS A 79 -6.58 8.07 -2.33
CA CYS A 79 -6.26 6.84 -3.05
C CYS A 79 -5.77 7.19 -4.45
N GLY A 80 -5.06 8.33 -4.56
CA GLY A 80 -4.59 8.83 -5.84
C GLY A 80 -3.38 8.05 -6.36
N ARG A 81 -3.13 8.22 -7.67
CA ARG A 81 -1.95 7.70 -8.35
C ARG A 81 -0.65 8.02 -7.61
N ASP A 82 -0.54 9.21 -7.02
CA ASP A 82 0.67 9.68 -6.35
C ASP A 82 1.04 8.79 -5.15
N VAL A 83 0.04 8.37 -4.36
CA VAL A 83 0.22 7.45 -3.23
C VAL A 83 0.82 6.12 -3.69
N LEU A 84 0.24 5.54 -4.74
CA LEU A 84 0.73 4.28 -5.29
C LEU A 84 2.12 4.44 -5.90
N THR A 85 2.36 5.53 -6.63
CA THR A 85 3.66 5.83 -7.24
C THR A 85 4.75 5.99 -6.18
N ASP A 86 4.46 6.72 -5.09
CA ASP A 86 5.39 6.91 -3.98
C ASP A 86 5.62 5.60 -3.22
N PHE A 87 4.56 4.80 -3.05
CA PHE A 87 4.68 3.49 -2.43
C PHE A 87 5.54 2.53 -3.28
N LEU A 88 5.33 2.46 -4.58
CA LEU A 88 6.11 1.61 -5.48
C LEU A 88 7.55 2.11 -5.63
N GLY A 89 7.79 3.42 -5.54
CA GLY A 89 9.11 4.02 -5.66
C GLY A 89 9.77 3.69 -7.01
N ASP A 90 11.00 3.19 -6.98
CA ASP A 90 11.78 2.82 -8.16
C ASP A 90 11.73 1.31 -8.48
N ALA A 91 10.68 0.61 -8.04
CA ALA A 91 10.55 -0.82 -8.26
C ALA A 91 10.43 -1.16 -9.75
N GLU A 92 11.24 -2.11 -10.22
CA GLU A 92 11.20 -2.66 -11.58
C GLU A 92 10.35 -3.94 -11.59
N LEU A 93 9.03 -3.79 -11.65
CA LEU A 93 8.09 -4.90 -11.58
C LEU A 93 7.79 -5.47 -12.97
N LYS A 94 7.65 -6.79 -13.04
CA LYS A 94 7.21 -7.46 -14.27
C LYS A 94 5.74 -7.18 -14.55
N SER A 95 4.90 -7.26 -13.51
CA SER A 95 3.47 -7.09 -13.68
C SER A 95 2.81 -6.64 -12.37
N ILE A 96 1.77 -5.81 -12.51
CA ILE A 96 0.85 -5.45 -11.43
C ILE A 96 -0.56 -5.86 -11.85
N MET A 97 -1.26 -6.59 -10.98
CA MET A 97 -2.67 -6.89 -11.13
C MET A 97 -3.49 -6.00 -10.18
N SER A 98 -4.54 -5.36 -10.68
CA SER A 98 -5.46 -4.53 -9.88
C SER A 98 -6.92 -4.69 -10.36
N ASP A 99 -7.86 -4.02 -9.70
CA ASP A 99 -9.27 -3.98 -10.08
C ASP A 99 -9.57 -3.10 -11.33
N GLY A 100 -8.56 -2.46 -11.91
CA GLY A 100 -8.71 -1.55 -13.05
C GLY A 100 -9.12 -0.13 -12.67
N TYR A 101 -9.06 0.23 -11.38
CA TYR A 101 -9.31 1.60 -10.95
C TYR A 101 -8.35 2.60 -11.62
N ASN A 102 -8.84 3.81 -11.86
CA ASN A 102 -8.10 4.86 -12.59
C ASN A 102 -6.74 5.23 -12.00
N ALA A 103 -6.49 4.95 -10.72
CA ALA A 103 -5.19 5.17 -10.08
C ALA A 103 -4.06 4.34 -10.74
N TYR A 104 -4.39 3.21 -11.37
CA TYR A 104 -3.42 2.30 -11.99
C TYR A 104 -3.16 2.56 -13.48
N VAL A 105 -3.84 3.50 -14.11
CA VAL A 105 -3.77 3.77 -15.58
C VAL A 105 -2.38 4.24 -16.05
N PHE A 106 -1.50 4.62 -15.14
CA PHE A 106 -0.12 5.02 -15.47
C PHE A 106 0.82 3.83 -15.72
N ILE A 107 0.43 2.62 -15.26
CA ILE A 107 1.23 1.41 -15.41
C ILE A 107 1.15 0.93 -16.87
N GLY A 108 2.30 0.61 -17.46
CA GLY A 108 2.38 0.23 -18.88
C GLY A 108 2.10 1.38 -19.86
N ASN A 109 2.12 2.62 -19.41
CA ASN A 109 1.83 3.79 -20.24
C ASN A 109 2.97 4.82 -20.16
N GLU A 110 3.80 4.86 -21.20
CA GLU A 110 4.96 5.75 -21.27
C GLU A 110 4.58 7.24 -21.16
N LEU A 111 3.44 7.65 -21.74
CA LEU A 111 2.99 9.04 -21.70
C LEU A 111 2.58 9.48 -20.29
N LYS A 112 2.22 8.53 -19.43
CA LYS A 112 1.78 8.80 -18.05
C LYS A 112 2.87 8.55 -17.01
N SER A 113 3.77 7.59 -17.28
CA SER A 113 4.93 7.33 -16.44
C SER A 113 6.00 6.56 -17.20
N ALA A 114 7.12 7.20 -17.46
CA ALA A 114 8.28 6.54 -18.06
C ALA A 114 8.85 5.42 -17.15
N ARG A 115 8.67 5.55 -15.84
CA ARG A 115 9.17 4.61 -14.82
C ARG A 115 8.51 3.23 -14.92
N PHE A 116 7.21 3.18 -15.21
CA PHE A 116 6.43 1.94 -15.25
C PHE A 116 5.98 1.55 -16.67
N LYS A 117 6.63 2.08 -17.69
CA LYS A 117 6.27 1.83 -19.10
C LYS A 117 6.36 0.36 -19.50
N ASP A 118 7.34 -0.36 -18.95
CA ASP A 118 7.61 -1.77 -19.27
C ASP A 118 6.89 -2.73 -18.31
N THR A 119 6.20 -2.22 -17.28
CA THR A 119 5.43 -3.01 -16.34
C THR A 119 4.06 -3.38 -16.94
N ILE A 120 3.73 -4.66 -16.96
CA ILE A 120 2.45 -5.14 -17.50
C ILE A 120 1.35 -4.87 -16.46
N HIS A 121 0.32 -4.10 -16.84
CA HIS A 121 -0.88 -3.95 -16.03
C HIS A 121 -1.89 -5.05 -16.39
N GLN A 122 -2.28 -5.84 -15.41
CA GLN A 122 -3.32 -6.86 -15.52
C GLN A 122 -4.56 -6.43 -14.74
N VAL A 123 -5.69 -6.33 -15.43
CA VAL A 123 -6.97 -6.01 -14.79
C VAL A 123 -7.64 -7.29 -14.31
N CYS A 124 -8.09 -7.29 -13.05
CA CYS A 124 -8.82 -8.40 -12.47
C CYS A 124 -10.21 -8.52 -13.13
N MET A 125 -10.48 -9.64 -13.79
CA MET A 125 -11.74 -9.89 -14.48
C MET A 125 -12.97 -9.91 -13.56
N SER A 126 -12.79 -10.16 -12.27
CA SER A 126 -13.89 -10.12 -11.29
C SER A 126 -14.50 -8.73 -11.11
N HIS A 127 -13.79 -7.68 -11.52
CA HIS A 127 -14.21 -6.28 -11.42
C HIS A 127 -14.39 -5.62 -12.80
N ALA A 128 -14.23 -6.39 -13.88
CA ALA A 128 -14.49 -5.93 -15.24
C ALA A 128 -16.02 -5.96 -15.51
N ASN A 129 -16.71 -4.88 -15.18
CA ASN A 129 -18.09 -4.59 -15.59
C ASN A 129 -18.11 -3.52 -16.64
#